data_4c88e9d7a2e3c16aed878ef93aae60ff
#
_entry.id   4c88e9d7a2e3c16aed878ef93aae60ff
#
_cell.length_a   1.000
_cell.length_b   1.000
_cell.length_c   1.000
_cell.angle_alpha   90.00
_cell.angle_beta   90.00
_cell.angle_gamma   90.00
#
_symmetry.space_group_name_H-M   'P 1'
#
loop_
_entity.id
_entity.type
_entity.pdbx_description
1 polymer ?
#
loop_
_entity_poly.entity_id
_entity_poly.type
_entity_poly.pdbx_seq_one_letter_code
_entity_poly.pdbx_strand_id
1 'polypeptide(L)'
;RKLPDVLNPDELDHLLNIEQQDPLAIRDRAMMELLYACGLRLAELRGLESGHIDWQQQTLRVTGKGRKQRIVPFGSKARTALEHWLQQRVQLAAADEKALFVSRRGQRISAAAVQQRMKKWAVLKGMNQRLYPHLMRHSFASHMLESSQDLRAVQELLGHANLSTTQIYTHVDFQQLAKVYDAAHPRAKKKPQKP
;
A
#
# COMPACT_ATOMS: atom_id res chain seq x y z
N ARG A 1 28.16 3.61 -7.52
CA ARG A 1 27.03 3.03 -6.75
C ARG A 1 25.76 3.31 -7.53
N LYS A 2 25.19 2.26 -8.12
CA LYS A 2 23.90 2.41 -8.82
C LYS A 2 22.86 2.83 -7.79
N LEU A 3 22.18 3.96 -8.03
CA LEU A 3 21.05 4.35 -7.19
C LEU A 3 20.00 3.23 -7.23
N PRO A 4 19.32 2.92 -6.12
CA PRO A 4 18.26 1.92 -6.15
C PRO A 4 17.23 2.31 -7.20
N ASP A 5 16.78 1.33 -7.95
CA ASP A 5 15.74 1.54 -8.95
C ASP A 5 14.47 2.06 -8.24
N VAL A 6 13.87 3.09 -8.78
CA VAL A 6 12.64 3.70 -8.29
C VAL A 6 11.69 3.81 -9.48
N LEU A 7 10.44 3.42 -9.28
CA LEU A 7 9.40 3.65 -10.28
C LEU A 7 9.01 5.13 -10.26
N ASN A 8 8.94 5.74 -11.43
CA ASN A 8 8.39 7.09 -11.52
C ASN A 8 6.86 7.08 -11.43
N PRO A 9 6.20 8.23 -11.17
CA PRO A 9 4.74 8.30 -11.05
C PRO A 9 3.98 7.79 -12.29
N ASP A 10 4.49 8.01 -13.49
CA ASP A 10 3.84 7.56 -14.73
C ASP A 10 3.92 6.04 -14.88
N GLU A 11 5.05 5.43 -14.54
CA GLU A 11 5.20 3.97 -14.49
C GLU A 11 4.25 3.34 -13.47
N LEU A 12 4.08 3.98 -12.32
CA LEU A 12 3.15 3.53 -11.28
C LEU A 12 1.69 3.68 -11.74
N ASP A 13 1.32 4.77 -12.34
CA ASP A 13 -0.03 4.96 -12.91
C ASP A 13 -0.31 3.89 -13.96
N HIS A 14 0.64 3.61 -14.84
CA HIS A 14 0.51 2.56 -15.86
C HIS A 14 0.37 1.16 -15.24
N LEU A 15 1.21 0.83 -14.27
CA LEU A 15 1.16 -0.45 -13.55
C LEU A 15 -0.17 -0.65 -12.83
N LEU A 16 -0.65 0.37 -12.12
CA LEU A 16 -1.82 0.29 -11.25
C LEU A 16 -3.15 0.46 -12.01
N ASN A 17 -3.10 0.86 -13.27
CA ASN A 17 -4.28 0.92 -14.14
C ASN A 17 -4.63 -0.47 -14.66
N ILE A 18 -5.19 -1.30 -13.79
CA ILE A 18 -5.65 -2.65 -14.09
C ILE A 18 -7.15 -2.61 -14.35
N GLU A 19 -7.55 -2.86 -15.58
CA GLU A 19 -8.95 -2.80 -16.02
C GLU A 19 -9.66 -4.16 -15.94
N GLN A 20 -8.90 -5.24 -15.82
CA GLN A 20 -9.45 -6.59 -15.73
C GLN A 20 -10.38 -6.72 -14.52
N GLN A 21 -11.54 -7.33 -14.73
CA GLN A 21 -12.59 -7.46 -13.73
C GLN A 21 -12.61 -8.84 -13.03
N ASP A 22 -11.66 -9.72 -13.35
CA ASP A 22 -11.57 -10.98 -12.62
C ASP A 22 -11.14 -10.75 -11.16
N PRO A 23 -11.63 -11.55 -10.21
CA PRO A 23 -11.39 -11.31 -8.78
C PRO A 23 -9.93 -11.24 -8.37
N LEU A 24 -9.05 -12.01 -9.03
CA LEU A 24 -7.61 -11.99 -8.70
C LEU A 24 -6.91 -10.74 -9.22
N ALA A 25 -7.33 -10.21 -10.37
CA ALA A 25 -6.81 -8.94 -10.89
C ALA A 25 -7.24 -7.77 -9.99
N ILE A 26 -8.48 -7.76 -9.54
CA ILE A 26 -9.01 -6.76 -8.59
C ILE A 26 -8.25 -6.83 -7.27
N ARG A 27 -7.99 -8.03 -6.75
CA ARG A 27 -7.14 -8.25 -5.56
C ARG A 27 -5.74 -7.68 -5.76
N ASP A 28 -5.10 -8.04 -6.86
CA ASP A 28 -3.71 -7.65 -7.14
C ASP A 28 -3.57 -6.13 -7.25
N ARG A 29 -4.53 -5.48 -7.88
CA ARG A 29 -4.58 -4.02 -7.91
C ARG A 29 -4.64 -3.44 -6.50
N ALA A 30 -5.52 -3.94 -5.65
CA ALA A 30 -5.66 -3.48 -4.27
C ALA A 30 -4.37 -3.69 -3.46
N MET A 31 -3.71 -4.85 -3.61
CA MET A 31 -2.43 -5.11 -2.96
C MET A 31 -1.34 -4.11 -3.39
N MET A 32 -1.20 -3.90 -4.69
CA MET A 32 -0.17 -3.00 -5.21
C MET A 32 -0.46 -1.54 -4.90
N GLU A 33 -1.74 -1.13 -4.94
CA GLU A 33 -2.14 0.20 -4.48
C GLU A 33 -1.75 0.44 -3.02
N LEU A 34 -1.97 -0.53 -2.13
CA LEU A 34 -1.58 -0.39 -0.72
C LEU A 34 -0.07 -0.41 -0.50
N LEU A 35 0.65 -1.27 -1.21
CA LEU A 35 2.12 -1.29 -1.12
C LEU A 35 2.72 0.08 -1.43
N TYR A 36 2.19 0.75 -2.43
CA TYR A 36 2.65 2.08 -2.80
C TYR A 36 2.03 3.19 -1.95
N ALA A 37 0.73 3.13 -1.67
CA ALA A 37 0.04 4.16 -0.90
C ALA A 37 0.57 4.29 0.53
N CYS A 38 0.94 3.17 1.15
CA CYS A 38 1.33 3.10 2.56
C CYS A 38 2.80 2.73 2.77
N GLY A 39 3.54 2.41 1.72
CA GLY A 39 4.94 1.99 1.82
C GLY A 39 5.12 0.69 2.62
N LEU A 40 4.19 -0.24 2.52
CA LEU A 40 4.20 -1.46 3.33
C LEU A 40 5.34 -2.41 2.96
N ARG A 41 5.85 -3.13 3.97
CA ARG A 41 6.63 -4.35 3.75
C ARG A 41 5.70 -5.51 3.37
N LEU A 42 6.22 -6.50 2.67
CA LEU A 42 5.44 -7.68 2.26
C LEU A 42 4.78 -8.37 3.45
N ALA A 43 5.50 -8.58 4.54
CA ALA A 43 4.94 -9.20 5.76
C ALA A 43 3.82 -8.34 6.38
N GLU A 44 3.94 -7.02 6.33
CA GLU A 44 2.91 -6.10 6.82
C GLU A 44 1.63 -6.17 5.97
N LEU A 45 1.77 -6.21 4.65
CA LEU A 45 0.64 -6.41 3.73
C LEU A 45 -0.09 -7.71 4.02
N ARG A 46 0.65 -8.80 4.16
CA ARG A 46 0.09 -10.12 4.44
C ARG A 46 -0.57 -10.22 5.81
N GLY A 47 -0.08 -9.47 6.78
CA GLY A 47 -0.62 -9.42 8.14
C GLY A 47 -1.90 -8.60 8.27
N LEU A 48 -2.30 -7.85 7.26
CA LEU A 48 -3.52 -7.06 7.31
C LEU A 48 -4.77 -7.93 7.41
N GLU A 49 -5.70 -7.45 8.21
CA GLU A 49 -7.05 -7.98 8.34
C GLU A 49 -8.07 -6.91 7.98
N SER A 50 -9.26 -7.31 7.60
CA SER A 50 -10.32 -6.36 7.21
C SER A 50 -10.66 -5.37 8.34
N GLY A 51 -10.57 -5.79 9.59
CA GLY A 51 -10.80 -4.95 10.76
C GLY A 51 -9.72 -3.90 11.06
N HIS A 52 -8.58 -3.94 10.33
CA HIS A 52 -7.52 -2.95 10.47
C HIS A 52 -7.75 -1.67 9.65
N ILE A 53 -8.82 -1.63 8.84
CA ILE A 53 -9.17 -0.47 8.01
C ILE A 53 -10.13 0.43 8.75
N ASP A 54 -9.78 1.68 8.93
CA ASP A 54 -10.69 2.75 9.33
C ASP A 54 -11.13 3.52 8.08
N TRP A 55 -12.34 3.26 7.64
CA TRP A 55 -12.90 3.85 6.43
C TRP A 55 -13.20 5.34 6.57
N GLN A 56 -13.59 5.75 7.75
CA GLN A 56 -13.93 7.14 8.04
C GLN A 56 -12.68 8.02 8.01
N GLN A 57 -11.60 7.55 8.66
CA GLN A 57 -10.32 8.26 8.70
C GLN A 57 -9.44 7.98 7.47
N GLN A 58 -9.80 7.01 6.65
CA GLN A 58 -8.96 6.48 5.55
C GLN A 58 -7.57 6.07 6.02
N THR A 59 -7.51 5.23 7.02
CA THR A 59 -6.26 4.77 7.62
C THR A 59 -6.21 3.26 7.80
N LEU A 60 -4.98 2.76 7.85
CA LEU A 60 -4.66 1.36 8.16
C LEU A 60 -3.88 1.28 9.47
N ARG A 61 -4.23 0.31 10.30
CA ARG A 61 -3.39 -0.11 11.41
C ARG A 61 -2.46 -1.22 10.92
N VAL A 62 -1.17 -0.95 10.94
CA VAL A 62 -0.13 -1.84 10.44
C VAL A 62 0.71 -2.35 11.60
N THR A 63 0.96 -3.65 11.64
CA THR A 63 1.82 -4.28 12.63
C THR A 63 3.16 -4.64 11.98
N GLY A 64 4.22 -4.02 12.44
CA GLY A 64 5.57 -4.24 11.97
C GLY A 64 6.38 -5.20 12.86
N LYS A 65 7.70 -5.17 12.68
CA LYS A 65 8.65 -5.98 13.45
C LYS A 65 8.51 -5.72 14.95
N GLY A 66 8.53 -6.78 15.75
CA GLY A 66 8.40 -6.69 17.22
C GLY A 66 6.98 -6.33 17.67
N ARG A 67 5.98 -6.60 16.86
CA ARG A 67 4.56 -6.27 17.13
C ARG A 67 4.30 -4.77 17.33
N LYS A 68 5.18 -3.92 16.85
CA LYS A 68 4.98 -2.47 16.87
C LYS A 68 3.89 -2.09 15.88
N GLN A 69 2.91 -1.36 16.34
CA GLN A 69 1.82 -0.88 15.51
C GLN A 69 2.02 0.58 15.11
N ARG A 70 1.61 0.89 13.89
CA ARG A 70 1.49 2.27 13.42
C ARG A 70 0.22 2.44 12.61
N ILE A 71 -0.25 3.67 12.54
CA ILE A 71 -1.40 4.03 11.70
C ILE A 71 -0.87 4.81 10.50
N VAL A 72 -1.26 4.37 9.31
CA VAL A 72 -0.87 5.00 8.05
C VAL A 72 -2.10 5.40 7.26
N PRO A 73 -2.12 6.62 6.70
CA PRO A 73 -3.16 7.00 5.77
C PRO A 73 -3.02 6.26 4.44
N PHE A 74 -4.12 6.09 3.76
CA PHE A 74 -4.16 5.67 2.36
C PHE A 74 -5.03 6.62 1.54
N GLY A 75 -4.64 6.87 0.30
CA GLY A 75 -5.32 7.85 -0.54
C GLY A 75 -6.59 7.31 -1.22
N SER A 76 -7.23 8.16 -2.01
CA SER A 76 -8.50 7.84 -2.69
C SER A 76 -8.39 6.69 -3.69
N LYS A 77 -7.25 6.54 -4.36
CA LYS A 77 -7.01 5.44 -5.31
C LYS A 77 -6.96 4.08 -4.61
N ALA A 78 -6.24 3.99 -3.50
CA ALA A 78 -6.20 2.78 -2.67
C ALA A 78 -7.58 2.48 -2.07
N ARG A 79 -8.32 3.48 -1.63
CA ARG A 79 -9.70 3.32 -1.15
C ARG A 79 -10.56 2.64 -2.20
N THR A 80 -10.61 3.16 -3.40
CA THR A 80 -11.42 2.62 -4.50
C THR A 80 -11.04 1.17 -4.80
N ALA A 81 -9.74 0.88 -4.86
CA ALA A 81 -9.25 -0.47 -5.11
C ALA A 81 -9.62 -1.45 -3.99
N LEU A 82 -9.53 -1.02 -2.73
CA LEU A 82 -9.93 -1.82 -1.58
C LEU A 82 -11.43 -2.09 -1.54
N GLU A 83 -12.25 -1.11 -1.82
CA GLU A 83 -13.71 -1.25 -1.89
C GLU A 83 -14.10 -2.30 -2.95
N HIS A 84 -13.52 -2.24 -4.14
CA HIS A 84 -13.72 -3.25 -5.18
C HIS A 84 -13.26 -4.65 -4.75
N TRP A 85 -12.08 -4.73 -4.13
CA TRP A 85 -11.57 -6.01 -3.66
C TRP A 85 -12.46 -6.64 -2.60
N LEU A 86 -12.92 -5.87 -1.62
CA LEU A 86 -13.76 -6.39 -0.55
C LEU A 86 -15.08 -6.96 -1.06
N GLN A 87 -15.65 -6.40 -2.12
CA GLN A 87 -16.82 -6.97 -2.78
C GLN A 87 -16.54 -8.35 -3.39
N GLN A 88 -15.34 -8.55 -3.96
CA GLN A 88 -14.94 -9.84 -4.52
C GLN A 88 -14.52 -10.83 -3.44
N ARG A 89 -13.85 -10.34 -2.40
CA ARG A 89 -13.34 -11.16 -1.30
C ARG A 89 -14.43 -12.00 -0.63
N VAL A 90 -15.62 -11.47 -0.48
CA VAL A 90 -16.76 -12.18 0.14
C VAL A 90 -17.03 -13.52 -0.54
N GLN A 91 -16.83 -13.62 -1.83
CA GLN A 91 -17.05 -14.85 -2.60
C GLN A 91 -15.87 -15.83 -2.56
N LEU A 92 -14.69 -15.35 -2.25
CA LEU A 92 -13.44 -16.13 -2.28
C LEU A 92 -12.98 -16.60 -0.92
N ALA A 93 -13.11 -15.77 0.11
CA ALA A 93 -12.57 -16.04 1.42
C ALA A 93 -13.31 -17.20 2.10
N ALA A 94 -12.55 -18.07 2.77
CA ALA A 94 -13.11 -19.04 3.69
C ALA A 94 -13.87 -18.34 4.83
N ALA A 95 -14.89 -19.01 5.39
CA ALA A 95 -15.84 -18.40 6.33
C ALA A 95 -15.17 -17.71 7.53
N ASP A 96 -14.08 -18.28 8.06
CA ASP A 96 -13.38 -17.77 9.25
C ASP A 96 -12.07 -17.03 8.92
N GLU A 97 -11.81 -16.77 7.63
CA GLU A 97 -10.56 -16.13 7.24
C GLU A 97 -10.61 -14.62 7.49
N LYS A 98 -9.73 -14.13 8.36
CA LYS A 98 -9.64 -12.71 8.71
C LYS A 98 -8.70 -11.93 7.82
N ALA A 99 -7.78 -12.59 7.09
CA ALA A 99 -6.81 -11.93 6.24
C ALA A 99 -7.49 -11.02 5.21
N LEU A 100 -6.97 -9.82 5.05
CA LEU A 100 -7.49 -8.89 4.04
C LEU A 100 -7.30 -9.45 2.63
N PHE A 101 -6.14 -10.01 2.35
CA PHE A 101 -5.82 -10.59 1.05
C PHE A 101 -5.75 -12.10 1.13
N VAL A 102 -6.56 -12.74 0.30
CA VAL A 102 -6.69 -14.19 0.25
C VAL A 102 -6.29 -14.74 -1.12
N SER A 103 -5.83 -15.98 -1.10
CA SER A 103 -5.54 -16.77 -2.31
C SER A 103 -6.84 -17.22 -2.98
N ARG A 104 -6.72 -17.85 -4.15
CA ARG A 104 -7.84 -18.51 -4.83
C ARG A 104 -8.53 -19.57 -3.93
N ARG A 105 -7.80 -20.16 -2.98
CA ARG A 105 -8.32 -21.13 -2.03
C ARG A 105 -9.04 -20.50 -0.82
N GLY A 106 -9.10 -19.18 -0.76
CA GLY A 106 -9.77 -18.46 0.30
C GLY A 106 -9.00 -18.32 1.60
N GLN A 107 -7.72 -18.68 1.63
CA GLN A 107 -6.83 -18.56 2.77
C GLN A 107 -5.86 -17.37 2.57
N ARG A 108 -5.25 -16.90 3.66
CA ARG A 108 -4.25 -15.83 3.60
C ARG A 108 -3.24 -16.06 2.47
N ILE A 109 -3.04 -15.04 1.65
CA ILE A 109 -2.11 -15.12 0.52
C ILE A 109 -0.67 -15.32 1.01
N SER A 110 0.09 -16.17 0.32
CA SER A 110 1.50 -16.39 0.63
C SER A 110 2.40 -15.29 0.08
N ALA A 111 3.59 -15.14 0.68
CA ALA A 111 4.61 -14.21 0.18
C ALA A 111 5.01 -14.53 -1.26
N ALA A 112 5.19 -15.81 -1.57
CA ALA A 112 5.52 -16.26 -2.93
C ALA A 112 4.43 -15.90 -3.94
N ALA A 113 3.16 -16.07 -3.57
CA ALA A 113 2.04 -15.70 -4.45
C ALA A 113 2.00 -14.20 -4.74
N VAL A 114 2.19 -13.35 -3.74
CA VAL A 114 2.27 -11.89 -3.95
C VAL A 114 3.38 -11.55 -4.94
N GLN A 115 4.58 -12.09 -4.72
CA GLN A 115 5.73 -11.84 -5.59
C GLN A 115 5.51 -12.34 -7.03
N GLN A 116 4.92 -13.52 -7.19
CA GLN A 116 4.59 -14.07 -8.52
C GLN A 116 3.55 -13.22 -9.25
N ARG A 117 2.52 -12.76 -8.54
CA ARG A 117 1.51 -11.88 -9.14
C ARG A 117 2.11 -10.54 -9.58
N MET A 118 2.98 -9.95 -8.79
CA MET A 118 3.67 -8.71 -9.16
C MET A 118 4.56 -8.92 -10.40
N LYS A 119 5.30 -10.01 -10.49
CA LYS A 119 6.09 -10.35 -11.69
C LYS A 119 5.20 -10.49 -12.92
N LYS A 120 4.07 -11.17 -12.79
CA LYS A 120 3.10 -11.32 -13.88
C LYS A 120 2.62 -9.95 -14.39
N TRP A 121 2.26 -9.04 -13.50
CA TRP A 121 1.81 -7.70 -13.88
C TRP A 121 2.91 -6.87 -14.52
N ALA A 122 4.14 -6.98 -14.05
CA ALA A 122 5.28 -6.33 -14.69
C ALA A 122 5.42 -6.75 -16.16
N VAL A 123 5.31 -8.04 -16.44
CA VAL A 123 5.36 -8.57 -17.82
C VAL A 123 4.15 -8.09 -18.63
N LEU A 124 2.93 -8.21 -18.11
CA LEU A 124 1.71 -7.78 -18.81
C LEU A 124 1.68 -6.29 -19.13
N LYS A 125 2.30 -5.48 -18.28
CA LYS A 125 2.42 -4.03 -18.45
C LYS A 125 3.66 -3.59 -19.25
N GLY A 126 4.46 -4.54 -19.72
CA GLY A 126 5.66 -4.25 -20.52
C GLY A 126 6.72 -3.45 -19.76
N MET A 127 6.84 -3.66 -18.44
CA MET A 127 7.81 -2.94 -17.62
C MET A 127 9.23 -3.45 -17.87
N ASN A 128 10.18 -2.53 -17.96
CA ASN A 128 11.58 -2.86 -18.22
C ASN A 128 12.35 -3.31 -16.97
N GLN A 129 11.79 -3.13 -15.80
CA GLN A 129 12.45 -3.49 -14.55
C GLN A 129 11.62 -4.51 -13.75
N ARG A 130 12.31 -5.24 -12.91
CA ARG A 130 11.70 -6.22 -12.02
C ARG A 130 10.84 -5.54 -10.98
N LEU A 131 9.59 -6.01 -10.83
CA LEU A 131 8.65 -5.53 -9.83
C LEU A 131 8.65 -6.45 -8.60
N TYR A 132 8.78 -5.86 -7.42
CA TYR A 132 8.74 -6.55 -6.13
C TYR A 132 8.30 -5.60 -5.01
N PRO A 133 7.80 -6.10 -3.88
CA PRO A 133 7.23 -5.23 -2.83
C PRO A 133 8.17 -4.13 -2.34
N HIS A 134 9.44 -4.44 -2.16
CA HIS A 134 10.42 -3.48 -1.67
C HIS A 134 10.65 -2.32 -2.64
N LEU A 135 10.55 -2.56 -3.95
CA LEU A 135 10.59 -1.49 -4.95
C LEU A 135 9.42 -0.52 -4.81
N MET A 136 8.23 -1.03 -4.53
CA MET A 136 7.05 -0.20 -4.26
C MET A 136 7.25 0.68 -3.03
N ARG A 137 7.81 0.10 -1.97
CA ARG A 137 8.15 0.82 -0.75
C ARG A 137 9.24 1.89 -0.97
N HIS A 138 10.29 1.58 -1.73
CA HIS A 138 11.31 2.56 -2.10
C HIS A 138 10.75 3.70 -2.91
N SER A 139 9.88 3.39 -3.86
CA SER A 139 9.21 4.41 -4.68
C SER A 139 8.33 5.32 -3.83
N PHE A 140 7.58 4.75 -2.88
CA PHE A 140 6.83 5.51 -1.89
C PHE A 140 7.74 6.46 -1.09
N ALA A 141 8.81 5.93 -0.51
CA ALA A 141 9.73 6.72 0.32
C ALA A 141 10.38 7.86 -0.47
N SER A 142 10.85 7.58 -1.68
CA SER A 142 11.48 8.55 -2.57
C SER A 142 10.51 9.66 -2.97
N HIS A 143 9.32 9.31 -3.42
CA HIS A 143 8.31 10.28 -3.85
C HIS A 143 7.81 11.15 -2.68
N MET A 144 7.59 10.54 -1.52
CA MET A 144 7.16 11.27 -0.32
C MET A 144 8.25 12.23 0.15
N LEU A 145 9.51 11.82 0.14
CA LEU A 145 10.62 12.67 0.54
C LEU A 145 10.82 13.84 -0.43
N GLU A 146 10.78 13.59 -1.73
CA GLU A 146 10.90 14.63 -2.75
C GLU A 146 9.79 15.68 -2.65
N SER A 147 8.55 15.22 -2.44
CA SER A 147 7.38 16.08 -2.41
C SER A 147 7.20 16.82 -1.08
N SER A 148 7.47 16.15 0.04
CA SER A 148 7.27 16.73 1.37
C SER A 148 8.49 17.45 1.91
N GLN A 149 9.70 17.04 1.51
CA GLN A 149 10.99 17.44 2.08
C GLN A 149 11.05 17.26 3.62
N ASP A 150 10.22 16.37 4.15
CA ASP A 150 10.12 16.08 5.57
C ASP A 150 10.54 14.63 5.84
N LEU A 151 11.85 14.46 6.03
CA LEU A 151 12.45 13.13 6.27
C LEU A 151 11.86 12.45 7.51
N ARG A 152 11.58 13.19 8.58
CA ARG A 152 11.04 12.65 9.81
C ARG A 152 9.64 12.08 9.61
N ALA A 153 8.76 12.84 8.95
CA ALA A 153 7.40 12.38 8.64
C ALA A 153 7.42 11.12 7.77
N VAL A 154 8.28 11.05 6.76
CA VAL A 154 8.43 9.87 5.90
C VAL A 154 8.93 8.66 6.70
N GLN A 155 9.91 8.84 7.59
CA GLN A 155 10.41 7.77 8.47
C GLN A 155 9.33 7.26 9.41
N GLU A 156 8.51 8.13 9.97
CA GLU A 156 7.39 7.76 10.83
C GLU A 156 6.33 6.96 10.08
N LEU A 157 5.96 7.39 8.85
CA LEU A 157 5.03 6.64 8.00
C LEU A 157 5.56 5.24 7.66
N LEU A 158 6.86 5.11 7.45
CA LEU A 158 7.51 3.83 7.15
C LEU A 158 7.71 2.93 8.39
N GLY A 159 7.61 3.47 9.59
CA GLY A 159 7.83 2.71 10.82
C GLY A 159 9.30 2.29 11.00
N HIS A 160 10.26 3.18 10.77
CA HIS A 160 11.68 2.91 10.99
C HIS A 160 11.99 2.71 12.49
N ALA A 161 12.61 1.56 12.82
CA ALA A 161 12.89 1.13 14.19
C ALA A 161 13.93 2.00 14.92
N ASN A 162 14.69 2.83 14.22
CA ASN A 162 15.79 3.64 14.76
C ASN A 162 15.36 5.01 15.31
N LEU A 163 14.11 5.39 15.15
CA LEU A 163 13.55 6.49 15.91
C LEU A 163 13.17 5.92 17.28
N SER A 164 14.00 6.20 18.27
CA SER A 164 13.89 5.70 19.62
C SER A 164 12.45 5.75 20.12
N THR A 165 11.94 4.57 20.49
CA THR A 165 11.02 4.33 21.58
C THR A 165 9.64 4.96 21.53
N THR A 166 8.61 4.08 21.65
CA THR A 166 7.34 4.40 22.34
C THR A 166 6.85 5.85 22.20
N GLN A 167 6.90 6.43 21.00
CA GLN A 167 6.04 7.58 20.75
C GLN A 167 4.62 7.04 20.61
N ILE A 168 3.88 7.17 21.69
CA ILE A 168 2.43 7.12 21.64
C ILE A 168 2.03 8.25 20.70
N TYR A 169 1.58 7.91 19.47
CA TYR A 169 1.05 8.90 18.55
C TYR A 169 -0.14 9.58 19.20
N THR A 170 0.00 10.84 19.53
CA THR A 170 -1.15 11.65 19.92
C THR A 170 -2.04 11.88 18.70
N HIS A 171 -3.31 12.14 18.91
CA HIS A 171 -4.23 12.49 17.84
C HIS A 171 -3.73 13.68 16.99
N VAL A 172 -3.03 14.61 17.60
CA VAL A 172 -2.43 15.78 16.93
C VAL A 172 -1.27 15.37 16.01
N ASP A 173 -0.39 14.47 16.46
CA ASP A 173 0.73 13.97 15.67
C ASP A 173 0.23 13.22 14.44
N PHE A 174 -0.83 12.44 14.60
CA PHE A 174 -1.45 11.73 13.49
C PHE A 174 -2.07 12.70 12.46
N GLN A 175 -2.75 13.74 12.90
CA GLN A 175 -3.31 14.75 12.00
C GLN A 175 -2.21 15.47 11.23
N GLN A 176 -1.07 15.73 11.84
CA GLN A 176 0.08 16.33 11.18
C GLN A 176 0.64 15.41 10.08
N LEU A 177 0.81 14.13 10.36
CA LEU A 177 1.25 13.13 9.38
C LEU A 177 0.26 13.00 8.21
N ALA A 178 -1.03 12.99 8.49
CA ALA A 178 -2.07 12.92 7.46
C ALA A 178 -2.03 14.15 6.54
N LYS A 179 -1.79 15.34 7.06
CA LYS A 179 -1.62 16.56 6.25
C LYS A 179 -0.40 16.49 5.35
N VAL A 180 0.74 16.02 5.86
CA VAL A 180 1.96 15.83 5.07
C VAL A 180 1.70 14.81 3.96
N TYR A 181 1.05 13.70 4.27
CA TYR A 181 0.68 12.67 3.30
C TYR A 181 -0.22 13.22 2.20
N ASP A 182 -1.32 13.87 2.54
CA ASP A 182 -2.29 14.40 1.58
C ASP A 182 -1.69 15.44 0.65
N ALA A 183 -0.76 16.26 1.14
CA ALA A 183 -0.07 17.25 0.34
C ALA A 183 0.96 16.65 -0.61
N ALA A 184 1.62 15.56 -0.21
CA ALA A 184 2.81 15.04 -0.89
C ALA A 184 2.56 13.79 -1.74
N HIS A 185 1.64 12.90 -1.32
CA HIS A 185 1.50 11.61 -2.00
C HIS A 185 0.79 11.75 -3.35
N PRO A 186 1.38 11.21 -4.45
CA PRO A 186 0.81 11.36 -5.80
C PRO A 186 -0.59 10.78 -5.98
N ARG A 187 -0.97 9.80 -5.17
CA ARG A 187 -2.26 9.09 -5.26
C ARG A 187 -3.21 9.39 -4.10
N ALA A 188 -2.92 10.39 -3.29
CA ALA A 188 -3.74 10.75 -2.14
C ALA A 188 -5.09 11.34 -2.52
N LYS A 189 -5.15 12.17 -3.56
CA LYS A 189 -6.35 12.90 -3.98
C LYS A 189 -6.85 12.44 -5.35
N LYS A 190 -8.16 12.51 -5.56
CA LYS A 190 -8.72 12.40 -6.92
C LYS A 190 -8.17 13.55 -7.77
N LYS A 191 -7.66 13.23 -8.96
CA LYS A 191 -7.41 14.28 -9.96
C LYS A 191 -8.73 15.01 -10.22
N PRO A 192 -8.75 16.35 -10.25
CA PRO A 192 -9.94 17.05 -10.68
C PRO A 192 -10.31 16.56 -12.09
N GLN A 193 -11.57 16.17 -12.27
CA GLN A 193 -12.07 15.84 -13.60
C GLN A 193 -11.89 17.12 -14.43
N LYS A 194 -11.08 17.02 -15.49
CA LYS A 194 -11.04 18.10 -16.48
C LYS A 194 -12.45 18.22 -17.07
N PRO A 195 -12.98 19.44 -17.18
CA PRO A 195 -14.25 19.69 -17.82
C PRO A 195 -14.28 19.21 -19.26
#